data_7a92f6c622937829348bce907971ee81
#
_entry.id   7a92f6c622937829348bce907971ee81
#
_cell.length_a   1.000
_cell.length_b   1.000
_cell.length_c   1.000
_cell.angle_alpha   90.00
_cell.angle_beta   90.00
_cell.angle_gamma   90.00
#
_symmetry.space_group_name_H-M   'P 1'
#
loop_
_entity.id
_entity.type
_entity.pdbx_description
1 polymer ?
#
loop_
_entity_poly.entity_id
_entity_poly.type
_entity_poly.pdbx_seq_one_letter_code
_entity_poly.pdbx_strand_id
1 'polypeptide(L)'
;GSEMCIRDRPNIMKRKPRDAKAGIFADGMGFDIAYQGLLVTALVMVSYFIGHFMETGEWTITNSAHGTTMAFVTMSMAEIFHSMNMRSQRGSIFKLGSKNWLLLGAAVVSLLATTAVCEIPLLAGAFGFTSVEPAEYLVALLLSVLVVPIVELVKWIQRRSAKHED
;
A
#
# COMPACT_ATOMS: atom_id res chain seq x y z
N GLY A 1 23.64 5.18 -6.96
CA GLY A 1 22.70 4.06 -6.75
C GLY A 1 23.09 3.14 -5.60
N SER A 2 24.35 2.76 -5.46
CA SER A 2 24.80 1.83 -4.41
C SER A 2 24.71 2.41 -2.99
N GLU A 3 24.99 3.69 -2.81
CA GLU A 3 24.90 4.33 -1.49
C GLU A 3 23.46 4.43 -0.96
N MET A 4 22.49 4.69 -1.83
CA MET A 4 21.06 4.64 -1.46
C MET A 4 20.65 3.23 -0.99
N CYS A 5 21.10 2.19 -1.69
CA CYS A 5 20.79 0.80 -1.31
C CYS A 5 21.44 0.40 0.02
N ILE A 6 22.66 0.84 0.30
CA ILE A 6 23.36 0.58 1.57
C ILE A 6 22.68 1.33 2.72
N ARG A 7 22.26 2.57 2.50
CA ARG A 7 21.59 3.40 3.50
C ARG A 7 20.22 2.88 3.90
N ASP A 8 19.46 2.35 2.92
CA ASP A 8 18.12 1.81 3.16
C ASP A 8 18.12 0.35 3.64
N ARG A 9 19.19 -0.39 3.37
CA ARG A 9 19.33 -1.81 3.71
C ARG A 9 20.71 -2.12 4.28
N PRO A 10 20.96 -1.81 5.56
CA PRO A 10 22.30 -1.93 6.16
C PRO A 10 22.92 -3.33 6.08
N ASN A 11 22.12 -4.37 5.88
CA ASN A 11 22.57 -5.77 5.79
C ASN A 11 22.68 -6.30 4.35
N ILE A 12 22.52 -5.47 3.32
CA ILE A 12 22.50 -5.94 1.93
C ILE A 12 23.83 -6.58 1.51
N MET A 13 24.95 -6.07 2.03
CA MET A 13 26.29 -6.58 1.75
C MET A 13 26.58 -7.94 2.42
N LYS A 14 25.78 -8.35 3.39
CA LYS A 14 25.90 -9.66 4.07
C LYS A 14 25.10 -10.77 3.39
N ARG A 15 24.25 -10.43 2.42
CA ARG A 15 23.45 -11.40 1.68
C ARG A 15 24.24 -11.98 0.51
N LYS A 16 24.02 -13.25 0.21
CA LYS A 16 24.53 -13.85 -1.03
C LYS A 16 24.03 -13.07 -2.23
N PRO A 17 24.85 -12.83 -3.26
CA PRO A 17 24.39 -12.21 -4.49
C PRO A 17 23.24 -13.03 -5.09
N ARG A 18 22.26 -12.33 -5.68
CA ARG A 18 21.17 -12.99 -6.40
C ARG A 18 21.73 -13.61 -7.67
N ASP A 19 21.27 -14.81 -8.01
CA ASP A 19 21.63 -15.44 -9.27
C ASP A 19 21.17 -14.55 -10.44
N ALA A 20 22.10 -14.20 -11.33
CA ALA A 20 21.84 -13.36 -12.50
C ALA A 20 20.82 -13.98 -13.48
N LYS A 21 20.64 -15.31 -13.43
CA LYS A 21 19.66 -16.06 -14.24
C LYS A 21 18.31 -16.24 -13.54
N ALA A 22 18.19 -15.84 -12.26
CA ALA A 22 16.93 -15.96 -11.53
C ALA A 22 15.89 -14.99 -12.13
N GLY A 23 14.74 -15.52 -12.52
CA GLY A 23 13.60 -14.73 -13.00
C GLY A 23 13.07 -13.75 -11.94
N ILE A 24 12.21 -12.83 -12.36
CA ILE A 24 11.61 -11.82 -11.47
C ILE A 24 10.81 -12.47 -10.32
N PHE A 25 10.21 -13.62 -10.57
CA PHE A 25 9.38 -14.37 -9.62
C PHE A 25 10.15 -15.36 -8.72
N ALA A 26 11.49 -15.40 -8.84
CA ALA A 26 12.32 -16.25 -7.98
C ALA A 26 12.28 -15.81 -6.52
N ASP A 27 12.73 -16.66 -5.62
CA ASP A 27 12.86 -16.41 -4.17
C ASP A 27 11.52 -16.10 -3.45
N GLY A 28 10.39 -16.62 -3.96
CA GLY A 28 9.06 -16.39 -3.39
C GLY A 28 8.45 -15.02 -3.71
N MET A 29 9.09 -14.22 -4.56
CA MET A 29 8.58 -12.90 -4.94
C MET A 29 7.24 -12.98 -5.68
N GLY A 30 7.01 -14.04 -6.47
CA GLY A 30 5.72 -14.27 -7.14
C GLY A 30 4.56 -14.40 -6.16
N PHE A 31 4.76 -15.13 -5.07
CA PHE A 31 3.77 -15.24 -4.01
C PHE A 31 3.54 -13.89 -3.30
N ASP A 32 4.62 -13.16 -3.00
CA ASP A 32 4.53 -11.85 -2.36
C ASP A 32 3.73 -10.86 -3.21
N ILE A 33 3.95 -10.82 -4.52
CA ILE A 33 3.19 -9.98 -5.45
C ILE A 33 1.71 -10.39 -5.49
N ALA A 34 1.43 -11.69 -5.59
CA ALA A 34 0.07 -12.20 -5.71
C ALA A 34 -0.78 -11.89 -4.46
N TYR A 35 -0.30 -12.22 -3.26
CA TYR A 35 -1.08 -11.97 -2.04
C TYR A 35 -1.24 -10.48 -1.72
N GLN A 36 -0.22 -9.68 -2.01
CA GLN A 36 -0.27 -8.23 -1.77
C GLN A 36 -1.24 -7.56 -2.74
N GLY A 37 -1.22 -7.94 -4.02
CA GLY A 37 -2.20 -7.46 -5.00
C GLY A 37 -3.63 -7.85 -4.61
N LEU A 38 -3.85 -9.10 -4.18
CA LEU A 38 -5.15 -9.54 -3.70
C LEU A 38 -5.61 -8.78 -2.45
N LEU A 39 -4.70 -8.53 -1.51
CA LEU A 39 -4.98 -7.75 -0.30
C LEU A 39 -5.42 -6.33 -0.64
N VAL A 40 -4.66 -5.62 -1.48
CA VAL A 40 -5.01 -4.24 -1.87
C VAL A 40 -6.35 -4.24 -2.61
N THR A 41 -6.57 -5.18 -3.53
CA THR A 41 -7.85 -5.32 -4.25
C THR A 41 -9.02 -5.51 -3.28
N ALA A 42 -8.89 -6.38 -2.28
CA ALA A 42 -9.92 -6.61 -1.28
C ALA A 42 -10.22 -5.33 -0.47
N LEU A 43 -9.20 -4.61 -0.04
CA LEU A 43 -9.38 -3.35 0.71
C LEU A 43 -10.05 -2.27 -0.14
N VAL A 44 -9.68 -2.15 -1.41
CA VAL A 44 -10.28 -1.20 -2.36
C VAL A 44 -11.75 -1.55 -2.60
N MET A 45 -12.09 -2.83 -2.76
CA MET A 45 -13.48 -3.27 -2.91
C MET A 45 -14.32 -2.99 -1.67
N VAL A 46 -13.78 -3.26 -0.47
CA VAL A 46 -14.43 -2.92 0.80
C VAL A 46 -14.68 -1.41 0.90
N SER A 47 -13.68 -0.61 0.53
CA SER A 47 -13.81 0.86 0.51
C SER A 47 -14.89 1.34 -0.44
N TYR A 48 -14.96 0.75 -1.64
CA TYR A 48 -16.02 1.04 -2.62
C TYR A 48 -17.42 0.79 -2.04
N PHE A 49 -17.63 -0.39 -1.44
CA PHE A 49 -18.91 -0.74 -0.86
C PHE A 49 -19.29 0.14 0.34
N ILE A 50 -18.33 0.52 1.18
CA ILE A 50 -18.58 1.45 2.29
C ILE A 50 -18.98 2.83 1.74
N GLY A 51 -18.26 3.35 0.75
CA GLY A 51 -18.59 4.63 0.11
C GLY A 51 -19.97 4.60 -0.55
N HIS A 52 -20.29 3.52 -1.25
CA HIS A 52 -21.61 3.32 -1.84
C HIS A 52 -22.72 3.28 -0.77
N PHE A 53 -22.48 2.57 0.34
CA PHE A 53 -23.42 2.52 1.46
C PHE A 53 -23.57 3.89 2.14
N MET A 54 -22.52 4.65 2.30
CA MET A 54 -22.58 6.00 2.87
C MET A 54 -23.37 6.97 1.99
N GLU A 55 -23.34 6.79 0.67
CA GLU A 55 -24.08 7.58 -0.31
C GLU A 55 -25.56 7.20 -0.37
N THR A 56 -25.85 5.90 -0.43
CA THR A 56 -27.21 5.39 -0.76
C THR A 56 -27.96 4.77 0.41
N GLY A 57 -27.25 4.34 1.45
CA GLY A 57 -27.79 3.55 2.57
C GLY A 57 -28.07 2.08 2.22
N GLU A 58 -27.73 1.63 1.02
CA GLU A 58 -28.03 0.27 0.52
C GLU A 58 -26.75 -0.47 0.13
N TRP A 59 -26.73 -1.80 0.38
CA TRP A 59 -25.65 -2.70 -0.06
C TRP A 59 -25.97 -3.28 -1.43
N THR A 60 -25.91 -2.47 -2.47
CA THR A 60 -26.16 -2.89 -3.86
C THR A 60 -24.90 -2.67 -4.71
N ILE A 61 -24.80 -3.41 -5.82
CA ILE A 61 -23.70 -3.23 -6.78
C ILE A 61 -24.25 -2.33 -7.90
N THR A 62 -24.19 -1.02 -7.66
CA THR A 62 -24.58 -0.01 -8.63
C THR A 62 -23.47 1.02 -8.77
N ASN A 63 -23.55 1.84 -9.81
CA ASN A 63 -22.55 2.88 -10.02
C ASN A 63 -22.68 3.96 -8.93
N SER A 64 -21.58 4.24 -8.22
CA SER A 64 -21.53 5.19 -7.11
C SER A 64 -20.33 6.11 -7.30
N ALA A 65 -20.56 7.41 -7.26
CA ALA A 65 -19.49 8.40 -7.36
C ALA A 65 -18.65 8.42 -6.06
N HIS A 66 -19.31 8.35 -4.89
CA HIS A 66 -18.63 8.26 -3.60
C HIS A 66 -17.84 6.95 -3.48
N GLY A 67 -18.43 5.81 -3.88
CA GLY A 67 -17.75 4.52 -3.88
C GLY A 67 -16.50 4.54 -4.75
N THR A 68 -16.57 5.11 -5.96
CA THR A 68 -15.44 5.22 -6.89
C THR A 68 -14.36 6.13 -6.32
N THR A 69 -14.72 7.26 -5.75
CA THR A 69 -13.78 8.20 -5.14
C THR A 69 -13.09 7.59 -3.93
N MET A 70 -13.82 6.94 -3.02
CA MET A 70 -13.25 6.23 -1.88
C MET A 70 -12.33 5.09 -2.30
N ALA A 71 -12.69 4.32 -3.33
CA ALA A 71 -11.85 3.28 -3.87
C ALA A 71 -10.51 3.84 -4.39
N PHE A 72 -10.55 4.95 -5.13
CA PHE A 72 -9.35 5.63 -5.62
C PHE A 72 -8.46 6.14 -4.48
N VAL A 73 -9.04 6.82 -3.49
CA VAL A 73 -8.33 7.34 -2.33
C VAL A 73 -7.68 6.20 -1.54
N THR A 74 -8.44 5.12 -1.28
CA THR A 74 -7.94 3.94 -0.56
C THR A 74 -6.80 3.27 -1.33
N MET A 75 -6.93 3.07 -2.65
CA MET A 75 -5.89 2.47 -3.47
C MET A 75 -4.62 3.32 -3.44
N SER A 76 -4.73 4.61 -3.70
CA SER A 76 -3.58 5.52 -3.72
C SER A 76 -2.87 5.59 -2.37
N MET A 77 -3.61 5.67 -1.27
CA MET A 77 -3.05 5.68 0.08
C MET A 77 -2.44 4.31 0.45
N ALA A 78 -3.09 3.21 0.07
CA ALA A 78 -2.56 1.87 0.30
C ALA A 78 -1.21 1.66 -0.39
N GLU A 79 -1.06 2.13 -1.64
CA GLU A 79 0.21 2.08 -2.37
C GLU A 79 1.31 2.92 -1.68
N ILE A 80 0.97 4.09 -1.16
CA ILE A 80 1.90 4.94 -0.41
C ILE A 80 2.38 4.21 0.85
N PHE A 81 1.46 3.67 1.66
CA PHE A 81 1.82 2.91 2.86
C PHE A 81 2.55 1.61 2.53
N HIS A 82 2.13 0.95 1.45
CA HIS A 82 2.78 -0.27 0.97
C HIS A 82 4.22 -0.01 0.52
N SER A 83 4.52 1.13 -0.10
CA SER A 83 5.88 1.51 -0.46
C SER A 83 6.83 1.52 0.73
N MET A 84 6.33 1.88 1.92
CA MET A 84 7.10 1.80 3.17
C MET A 84 7.39 0.35 3.56
N ASN A 85 6.44 -0.58 3.34
CA ASN A 85 6.63 -2.01 3.58
C ASN A 85 7.68 -2.64 2.65
N MET A 86 7.80 -2.13 1.43
CA MET A 86 8.75 -2.65 0.42
C MET A 86 10.21 -2.29 0.72
N ARG A 87 10.49 -1.41 1.68
CA ARG A 87 11.86 -1.12 2.14
C ARG A 87 12.59 -2.35 2.64
N SER A 88 11.86 -3.34 3.16
CA SER A 88 12.43 -4.63 3.53
C SER A 88 11.51 -5.76 3.10
N GLN A 89 12.00 -6.62 2.20
CA GLN A 89 11.24 -7.74 1.67
C GLN A 89 10.86 -8.76 2.75
N ARG A 90 11.78 -9.06 3.67
CA ARG A 90 11.59 -10.06 4.73
C ARG A 90 11.84 -9.54 6.14
N GLY A 91 12.45 -8.37 6.30
CA GLY A 91 12.67 -7.71 7.58
C GLY A 91 11.47 -6.88 8.01
N SER A 92 11.26 -6.69 9.32
CA SER A 92 10.25 -5.76 9.82
C SER A 92 10.66 -4.32 9.57
N ILE A 93 9.71 -3.49 9.10
CA ILE A 93 9.94 -2.05 8.91
C ILE A 93 10.21 -1.33 10.24
N PHE A 94 9.67 -1.84 11.34
CA PHE A 94 9.87 -1.28 12.69
C PHE A 94 11.29 -1.48 13.23
N LYS A 95 12.07 -2.41 12.65
CA LYS A 95 13.48 -2.69 13.02
C LYS A 95 14.48 -1.99 12.11
N LEU A 96 14.03 -1.30 11.08
CA LEU A 96 14.89 -0.50 10.20
C LEU A 96 15.32 0.77 10.95
N GLY A 97 16.56 0.78 11.45
CA GLY A 97 17.13 1.91 12.22
C GLY A 97 17.41 3.18 11.40
N SER A 98 17.27 3.15 10.06
CA SER A 98 17.50 4.30 9.20
C SER A 98 16.18 4.98 8.82
N LYS A 99 16.06 6.27 9.18
CA LYS A 99 14.93 7.12 8.74
C LYS A 99 15.23 7.63 7.34
N ASN A 100 14.41 7.27 6.35
CA ASN A 100 14.49 7.85 5.01
C ASN A 100 13.54 9.05 4.92
N TRP A 101 14.08 10.24 5.17
CA TRP A 101 13.31 11.49 5.12
C TRP A 101 12.79 11.81 3.73
N LEU A 102 13.52 11.37 2.67
CA LEU A 102 13.09 11.57 1.30
C LEU A 102 11.83 10.76 0.98
N LEU A 103 11.80 9.49 1.41
CA LEU A 103 10.63 8.63 1.24
C LEU A 103 9.42 9.17 2.03
N LEU A 104 9.65 9.64 3.27
CA LEU A 104 8.59 10.24 4.07
C LEU A 104 8.06 11.52 3.43
N GLY A 105 8.94 12.38 2.93
CA GLY A 105 8.55 13.58 2.17
C GLY A 105 7.76 13.24 0.91
N ALA A 106 8.20 12.26 0.13
CA ALA A 106 7.48 11.77 -1.03
C ALA A 106 6.07 11.23 -0.66
N ALA A 107 5.96 10.48 0.43
CA ALA A 107 4.68 9.98 0.92
C ALA A 107 3.72 11.13 1.28
N VAL A 108 4.19 12.15 1.98
CA VAL A 108 3.38 13.34 2.32
C VAL A 108 2.92 14.07 1.07
N VAL A 109 3.83 14.31 0.12
CA VAL A 109 3.49 14.97 -1.17
C VAL A 109 2.45 14.14 -1.95
N SER A 110 2.60 12.82 -1.98
CA SER A 110 1.65 11.93 -2.67
C SER A 110 0.28 11.93 -1.99
N LEU A 111 0.21 11.94 -0.65
CA LEU A 111 -1.06 12.08 0.08
C LEU A 111 -1.75 13.41 -0.24
N LEU A 112 -1.00 14.52 -0.22
CA LEU A 112 -1.53 15.83 -0.57
C LEU A 112 -2.01 15.87 -2.01
N ALA A 113 -1.27 15.28 -2.95
CA ALA A 113 -1.66 15.23 -4.36
C ALA A 113 -2.94 14.39 -4.55
N THR A 114 -3.05 13.24 -3.90
CA THR A 114 -4.26 12.40 -3.94
C THR A 114 -5.48 13.17 -3.41
N THR A 115 -5.33 13.85 -2.28
CA THR A 115 -6.40 14.70 -1.72
C THR A 115 -6.77 15.83 -2.68
N ALA A 116 -5.78 16.51 -3.26
CA ALA A 116 -6.01 17.59 -4.20
C ALA A 116 -6.78 17.15 -5.46
N VAL A 117 -6.55 15.94 -5.96
CA VAL A 117 -7.29 15.39 -7.11
C VAL A 117 -8.77 15.23 -6.78
N CYS A 118 -9.13 14.89 -5.55
CA CYS A 118 -10.53 14.73 -5.13
C CYS A 118 -11.20 16.07 -4.78
N GLU A 119 -10.45 17.02 -4.21
CA GLU A 119 -11.01 18.27 -3.67
C GLU A 119 -11.00 19.44 -4.67
N ILE A 120 -10.10 19.45 -5.65
CA ILE A 120 -10.06 20.51 -6.67
C ILE A 120 -11.12 20.20 -7.74
N PRO A 121 -12.17 21.06 -7.90
CA PRO A 121 -13.31 20.76 -8.77
C PRO A 121 -12.94 20.46 -10.22
N LEU A 122 -11.90 21.13 -10.74
CA LEU A 122 -11.42 20.91 -12.11
C LEU A 122 -10.84 19.50 -12.28
N LEU A 123 -10.07 19.02 -11.30
CA LEU A 123 -9.47 17.70 -11.34
C LEU A 123 -10.51 16.62 -11.02
N ALA A 124 -11.29 16.80 -9.97
CA ALA A 124 -12.35 15.88 -9.60
C ALA A 124 -13.34 15.67 -10.76
N GLY A 125 -13.75 16.74 -11.44
CA GLY A 125 -14.62 16.66 -12.61
C GLY A 125 -13.99 15.93 -13.80
N ALA A 126 -12.69 16.08 -14.04
CA ALA A 126 -11.98 15.39 -15.11
C ALA A 126 -11.91 13.87 -14.91
N PHE A 127 -11.87 13.41 -13.65
CA PHE A 127 -11.81 11.98 -13.29
C PHE A 127 -13.17 11.41 -12.88
N GLY A 128 -14.22 12.23 -12.83
CA GLY A 128 -15.54 11.78 -12.38
C GLY A 128 -15.61 11.51 -10.87
N PHE A 129 -14.75 12.15 -10.09
CA PHE A 129 -14.73 12.06 -8.64
C PHE A 129 -15.65 13.09 -8.00
N THR A 130 -16.09 12.83 -6.78
CA THR A 130 -16.82 13.74 -5.94
C THR A 130 -15.96 14.14 -4.74
N SER A 131 -16.28 15.26 -4.09
CA SER A 131 -15.62 15.65 -2.84
C SER A 131 -15.82 14.58 -1.78
N VAL A 132 -14.77 14.32 -1.01
CA VAL A 132 -14.75 13.27 0.02
C VAL A 132 -15.10 13.89 1.35
N GLU A 133 -16.15 13.38 2.00
CA GLU A 133 -16.48 13.79 3.35
C GLU A 133 -15.37 13.36 4.35
N PRO A 134 -15.17 14.12 5.45
CA PRO A 134 -14.15 13.78 6.44
C PRO A 134 -14.29 12.35 7.02
N ALA A 135 -15.51 11.84 7.15
CA ALA A 135 -15.78 10.49 7.60
C ALA A 135 -15.32 9.44 6.57
N GLU A 136 -15.62 9.67 5.29
CA GLU A 136 -15.19 8.83 4.17
C GLU A 136 -13.65 8.80 4.06
N TYR A 137 -13.03 9.97 4.18
CA TYR A 137 -11.57 10.10 4.16
C TYR A 137 -10.91 9.33 5.30
N LEU A 138 -11.48 9.40 6.51
CA LEU A 138 -11.00 8.66 7.67
C LEU A 138 -11.12 7.15 7.45
N VAL A 139 -12.22 6.66 6.89
CA VAL A 139 -12.42 5.24 6.58
C VAL A 139 -11.41 4.79 5.53
N ALA A 140 -11.22 5.54 4.45
CA ALA A 140 -10.24 5.24 3.42
C ALA A 140 -8.81 5.19 3.98
N LEU A 141 -8.46 6.13 4.86
CA LEU A 141 -7.16 6.16 5.53
C LEU A 141 -6.96 4.94 6.43
N LEU A 142 -7.95 4.59 7.26
CA LEU A 142 -7.88 3.42 8.15
C LEU A 142 -7.72 2.13 7.36
N LEU A 143 -8.49 1.93 6.29
CA LEU A 143 -8.37 0.77 5.41
C LEU A 143 -6.99 0.69 4.77
N SER A 144 -6.45 1.82 4.31
CA SER A 144 -5.13 1.88 3.69
C SER A 144 -4.01 1.54 4.66
N VAL A 145 -4.09 2.02 5.90
CA VAL A 145 -3.10 1.73 6.95
C VAL A 145 -3.10 0.24 7.31
N LEU A 146 -4.23 -0.48 7.18
CA LEU A 146 -4.30 -1.93 7.45
C LEU A 146 -3.36 -2.77 6.57
N VAL A 147 -2.95 -2.27 5.42
CA VAL A 147 -1.93 -2.93 4.58
C VAL A 147 -0.64 -3.19 5.37
N VAL A 148 -0.24 -2.23 6.22
CA VAL A 148 1.02 -2.31 6.97
C VAL A 148 1.03 -3.50 7.95
N PRO A 149 0.11 -3.61 8.91
CA PRO A 149 0.12 -4.71 9.87
C PRO A 149 -0.14 -6.08 9.21
N ILE A 150 -0.98 -6.14 8.17
CA ILE A 150 -1.26 -7.40 7.48
C ILE A 150 -0.01 -7.92 6.77
N VAL A 151 0.69 -7.07 6.03
CA VAL A 151 1.94 -7.45 5.35
C VAL A 151 3.03 -7.83 6.37
N GLU A 152 3.14 -7.11 7.49
CA GLU A 152 4.08 -7.46 8.56
C GLU A 152 3.76 -8.80 9.21
N LEU A 153 2.48 -9.13 9.38
CA LEU A 153 2.04 -10.42 9.88
C LEU A 153 2.45 -11.55 8.94
N VAL A 154 2.21 -11.39 7.63
CA VAL A 154 2.60 -12.37 6.62
C VAL A 154 4.13 -12.57 6.62
N LYS A 155 4.91 -11.49 6.64
CA LYS A 155 6.37 -11.55 6.76
C LYS A 155 6.82 -12.27 8.04
N TRP A 156 6.10 -12.08 9.13
CA TRP A 156 6.41 -12.77 10.39
C TRP A 156 6.16 -14.28 10.28
N ILE A 157 5.05 -14.70 9.66
CA ILE A 157 4.74 -16.11 9.38
C ILE A 157 5.83 -16.71 8.48
N GLN A 158 6.16 -16.06 7.36
CA GLN A 158 7.21 -16.51 6.44
C GLN A 158 8.57 -16.71 7.14
N ARG A 159 8.93 -15.80 8.04
CA ARG A 159 10.17 -15.90 8.83
C ARG A 159 10.15 -17.11 9.81
N ARG A 160 8.98 -17.47 10.33
CA ARG A 160 8.85 -18.64 11.20
C ARG A 160 8.94 -19.93 10.41
N SER A 161 8.28 -20.00 9.25
CA SER A 161 8.35 -21.19 8.38
C SER A 161 9.77 -21.47 7.89
N ALA A 162 10.50 -20.44 7.47
CA ALA A 162 11.89 -20.58 7.02
C ALA A 162 12.87 -21.04 8.13
N LYS A 163 12.53 -20.88 9.42
CA LYS A 163 13.35 -21.38 10.55
C LYS A 163 13.08 -22.84 10.91
N HIS A 164 12.04 -23.43 10.38
CA HIS A 164 11.69 -24.83 10.63
C HIS A 164 12.26 -25.78 9.54
N GLU A 165 12.81 -25.22 8.45
CA GLU A 165 13.41 -25.99 7.36
C GLU A 165 14.96 -26.11 7.47
N ASP A 166 15.57 -25.42 8.44
CA ASP A 166 16.99 -25.54 8.82
C ASP A 166 17.12 -26.36 10.13
#